data_deb45d650950dd033bf753b343929cec
#
_entry.id   deb45d650950dd033bf753b343929cec
#
_cell.length_a   1.000
_cell.length_b   1.000
_cell.length_c   1.000
_cell.angle_alpha   90.00
_cell.angle_beta   90.00
_cell.angle_gamma   90.00
#
_symmetry.space_group_name_H-M   'P 1'
#
loop_
_entity.id
_entity.type
_entity.pdbx_description
1 polymer ?
#
loop_
_entity_poly.entity_id
_entity_poly.type
_entity_poly.pdbx_seq_one_letter_code
_entity_poly.pdbx_strand_id
1 'polypeptide(L)'
;MKKLRLAFALAFTVILLSASCLAQDATVVDPKHYKVEFENDQVRVLRITYGPMEKSVMHSHPEGVVFFLNDGDGKFTFPDGKTQDQKFKAGTVIWSPETTHQPENTGDEPFEVIQIEMKTTKTK
;
A
#
# COMPACT_ATOMS: atom_id res chain seq x y z
N MET A 1 -29.10 64.16 1.98
CA MET A 1 -27.83 63.46 2.25
C MET A 1 -28.06 61.96 2.09
N LYS A 2 -27.54 61.40 1.00
CA LYS A 2 -27.69 59.94 0.71
C LYS A 2 -26.58 59.21 1.44
N LYS A 3 -26.90 58.35 2.43
CA LYS A 3 -25.95 57.48 3.09
C LYS A 3 -25.65 56.29 2.21
N LEU A 4 -24.44 56.24 1.66
CA LEU A 4 -23.89 55.10 0.92
C LEU A 4 -23.60 53.98 1.88
N ARG A 5 -24.38 52.88 1.87
CA ARG A 5 -24.11 51.65 2.62
C ARG A 5 -23.21 50.78 1.75
N LEU A 6 -21.96 50.74 2.13
CA LEU A 6 -20.97 49.83 1.55
C LEU A 6 -21.21 48.41 2.10
N ALA A 7 -21.78 47.55 1.31
CA ALA A 7 -21.94 46.15 1.64
C ALA A 7 -20.61 45.43 1.35
N PHE A 8 -19.90 45.05 2.41
CA PHE A 8 -18.71 44.19 2.30
C PHE A 8 -19.20 42.74 2.08
N ALA A 9 -19.13 42.28 0.82
CA ALA A 9 -19.32 40.86 0.51
C ALA A 9 -18.04 40.12 0.85
N LEU A 10 -18.02 39.37 1.96
CA LEU A 10 -16.94 38.48 2.36
C LEU A 10 -17.05 37.21 1.51
N ALA A 11 -16.27 37.14 0.43
CA ALA A 11 -16.15 35.94 -0.37
C ALA A 11 -15.35 34.87 0.42
N PHE A 12 -16.08 33.90 0.97
CA PHE A 12 -15.47 32.75 1.64
C PHE A 12 -14.96 31.78 0.55
N THR A 13 -13.68 31.92 0.21
CA THR A 13 -13.03 30.98 -0.70
C THR A 13 -12.78 29.68 0.05
N VAL A 14 -13.63 28.68 -0.18
CA VAL A 14 -13.39 27.30 0.31
C VAL A 14 -12.27 26.72 -0.52
N ILE A 15 -11.06 26.71 0.03
CA ILE A 15 -9.94 25.98 -0.54
C ILE A 15 -10.22 24.50 -0.24
N LEU A 16 -10.72 23.77 -1.22
CA LEU A 16 -10.75 22.31 -1.22
C LEU A 16 -9.29 21.82 -1.30
N LEU A 17 -8.68 21.58 -0.14
CA LEU A 17 -7.46 20.79 -0.09
C LEU A 17 -7.84 19.38 -0.55
N SER A 18 -7.60 19.09 -1.82
CA SER A 18 -7.54 17.72 -2.29
C SER A 18 -6.34 17.08 -1.58
N ALA A 19 -6.59 16.38 -0.48
CA ALA A 19 -5.60 15.50 0.12
C ALA A 19 -5.32 14.43 -0.92
N SER A 20 -4.29 14.63 -1.73
CA SER A 20 -3.69 13.57 -2.52
C SER A 20 -3.27 12.51 -1.51
N CYS A 21 -4.03 11.41 -1.43
CA CYS A 21 -3.61 10.24 -0.68
C CYS A 21 -2.36 9.73 -1.39
N LEU A 22 -1.19 10.27 -1.00
CA LEU A 22 0.08 9.77 -1.46
C LEU A 22 0.14 8.31 -1.05
N ALA A 23 0.26 7.44 -2.05
CA ALA A 23 0.46 6.02 -1.86
C ALA A 23 1.65 5.81 -0.91
N GLN A 24 1.38 5.29 0.29
CA GLN A 24 2.40 5.18 1.33
C GLN A 24 3.20 3.90 1.17
N ASP A 25 4.53 4.02 1.26
CA ASP A 25 5.45 2.89 1.20
C ASP A 25 5.25 1.95 2.39
N ALA A 26 5.08 0.66 2.13
CA ALA A 26 4.83 -0.36 3.13
C ALA A 26 5.92 -0.41 4.23
N THR A 27 7.19 -0.24 3.85
CA THR A 27 8.31 -0.28 4.81
C THR A 27 8.35 0.92 5.76
N VAL A 28 7.68 2.01 5.39
CA VAL A 28 7.56 3.23 6.20
C VAL A 28 6.36 3.14 7.13
N VAL A 29 5.21 2.70 6.62
CA VAL A 29 3.96 2.70 7.40
C VAL A 29 3.73 1.42 8.19
N ASP A 30 4.39 0.33 7.82
CA ASP A 30 4.30 -0.96 8.50
C ASP A 30 5.65 -1.69 8.58
N PRO A 31 6.65 -1.11 9.26
CA PRO A 31 7.97 -1.70 9.38
C PRO A 31 7.98 -3.01 10.19
N LYS A 32 6.89 -3.32 10.90
CA LYS A 32 6.72 -4.60 11.60
C LYS A 32 6.69 -5.76 10.63
N HIS A 33 5.90 -5.64 9.55
CA HIS A 33 5.67 -6.72 8.60
C HIS A 33 6.59 -6.66 7.38
N TYR A 34 7.09 -5.46 7.00
CA TYR A 34 7.84 -5.23 5.77
C TYR A 34 9.28 -4.81 6.06
N LYS A 35 10.23 -5.66 5.71
CA LYS A 35 11.66 -5.40 5.90
C LYS A 35 12.41 -5.45 4.58
N VAL A 36 13.25 -4.44 4.33
CA VAL A 36 14.15 -4.44 3.17
C VAL A 36 15.29 -5.42 3.44
N GLU A 37 15.43 -6.44 2.61
CA GLU A 37 16.54 -7.40 2.65
C GLU A 37 17.67 -7.04 1.70
N PHE A 38 17.32 -6.48 0.55
CA PHE A 38 18.27 -6.07 -0.47
C PHE A 38 17.70 -4.90 -1.26
N GLU A 39 18.55 -4.00 -1.69
CA GLU A 39 18.17 -2.87 -2.54
C GLU A 39 19.36 -2.42 -3.40
N ASN A 40 19.08 -2.14 -4.67
CA ASN A 40 20.00 -1.47 -5.60
C ASN A 40 19.22 -0.50 -6.50
N ASP A 41 19.83 -0.03 -7.58
CA ASP A 41 19.19 0.94 -8.50
C ASP A 41 18.01 0.34 -9.29
N GLN A 42 17.91 -0.97 -9.37
CA GLN A 42 16.94 -1.68 -10.22
C GLN A 42 15.79 -2.30 -9.43
N VAL A 43 16.06 -2.84 -8.25
CA VAL A 43 15.08 -3.57 -7.45
C VAL A 43 15.22 -3.26 -5.96
N ARG A 44 14.11 -3.45 -5.25
CA ARG A 44 14.07 -3.53 -3.79
C ARG A 44 13.42 -4.85 -3.40
N VAL A 45 14.11 -5.65 -2.61
CA VAL A 45 13.63 -6.96 -2.13
C VAL A 45 13.13 -6.82 -0.70
N LEU A 46 11.86 -7.14 -0.51
CA LEU A 46 11.22 -7.11 0.80
C LEU A 46 11.01 -8.55 1.30
N ARG A 47 11.32 -8.76 2.58
CA ARG A 47 10.79 -9.88 3.34
C ARG A 47 9.53 -9.42 4.07
N ILE A 48 8.44 -10.13 3.85
CA ILE A 48 7.12 -9.82 4.40
C ILE A 48 6.70 -10.98 5.29
N THR A 49 6.39 -10.69 6.55
CA THR A 49 6.00 -11.71 7.53
C THR A 49 4.74 -11.27 8.26
N TYR A 50 3.73 -12.13 8.25
CA TYR A 50 2.49 -11.93 9.01
C TYR A 50 2.30 -13.09 9.98
N GLY A 51 2.14 -12.79 11.26
CA GLY A 51 1.65 -13.76 12.23
C GLY A 51 0.17 -14.07 12.05
N PRO A 52 -0.36 -15.08 12.78
CA PRO A 52 -1.78 -15.44 12.72
C PRO A 52 -2.68 -14.24 12.98
N MET A 53 -3.70 -14.04 12.16
CA MET A 53 -4.71 -12.98 12.28
C MET A 53 -4.15 -11.55 12.27
N GLU A 54 -2.89 -11.35 11.90
CA GLU A 54 -2.30 -10.01 11.80
C GLU A 54 -2.77 -9.28 10.54
N LYS A 55 -2.93 -7.97 10.68
CA LYS A 55 -3.41 -7.07 9.65
C LYS A 55 -2.46 -5.89 9.50
N SER A 56 -2.19 -5.51 8.26
CA SER A 56 -1.44 -4.30 7.94
C SER A 56 -2.31 -3.05 7.90
N VAL A 57 -1.70 -1.93 7.61
CA VAL A 57 -2.38 -0.68 7.21
C VAL A 57 -2.43 -0.58 5.68
N MET A 58 -3.29 0.29 5.16
CA MET A 58 -3.35 0.56 3.72
C MET A 58 -2.01 1.13 3.24
N HIS A 59 -1.42 0.51 2.21
CA HIS A 59 -0.14 0.93 1.64
C HIS A 59 -0.03 0.55 0.17
N SER A 60 1.03 0.99 -0.48
CA SER A 60 1.25 0.75 -1.91
C SER A 60 2.58 0.07 -2.18
N HIS A 61 2.58 -0.70 -3.25
CA HIS A 61 3.76 -1.32 -3.84
C HIS A 61 3.84 -0.99 -5.32
N PRO A 62 5.05 -0.72 -5.86
CA PRO A 62 5.26 -0.75 -7.30
C PRO A 62 5.07 -2.18 -7.84
N GLU A 63 5.01 -2.31 -9.14
CA GLU A 63 4.97 -3.62 -9.80
C GLU A 63 6.21 -4.46 -9.48
N GLY A 64 6.06 -5.79 -9.54
CA GLY A 64 7.16 -6.68 -9.27
C GLY A 64 6.78 -8.15 -9.18
N VAL A 65 7.68 -8.93 -8.63
CA VAL A 65 7.53 -10.38 -8.47
C VAL A 65 7.29 -10.71 -6.99
N VAL A 66 6.34 -11.60 -6.74
CA VAL A 66 6.02 -12.09 -5.40
C VAL A 66 6.26 -13.59 -5.35
N PHE A 67 7.02 -14.02 -4.34
CA PHE A 67 7.36 -15.41 -4.10
C PHE A 67 6.87 -15.83 -2.71
N PHE A 68 5.96 -16.81 -2.66
CA PHE A 68 5.39 -17.33 -1.42
C PHE A 68 6.27 -18.44 -0.84
N LEU A 69 6.76 -18.25 0.38
CA LEU A 69 7.67 -19.19 1.03
C LEU A 69 6.95 -20.34 1.73
N ASN A 70 5.70 -20.13 2.13
CA ASN A 70 4.87 -21.14 2.77
C ASN A 70 3.39 -20.96 2.38
N ASP A 71 2.58 -21.96 2.73
CA ASP A 71 1.12 -21.87 2.56
C ASP A 71 0.53 -20.82 3.50
N GLY A 72 -0.59 -20.23 3.11
CA GLY A 72 -1.31 -19.27 3.95
C GLY A 72 -2.66 -18.89 3.38
N ASP A 73 -3.46 -18.31 4.25
CA ASP A 73 -4.75 -17.71 3.91
C ASP A 73 -4.70 -16.21 4.23
N GLY A 74 -5.18 -15.40 3.30
CA GLY A 74 -5.17 -13.95 3.46
C GLY A 74 -6.39 -13.28 2.88
N LYS A 75 -6.49 -12.00 3.18
CA LYS A 75 -7.49 -11.11 2.58
C LYS A 75 -6.85 -9.78 2.25
N PHE A 76 -7.15 -9.26 1.09
CA PHE A 76 -6.80 -7.90 0.69
C PHE A 76 -8.04 -7.02 0.75
N THR A 77 -7.89 -5.85 1.36
CA THR A 77 -8.88 -4.77 1.28
C THR A 77 -8.30 -3.66 0.40
N PHE A 78 -9.08 -3.19 -0.56
CA PHE A 78 -8.69 -2.13 -1.50
C PHE A 78 -9.23 -0.77 -1.10
N PRO A 79 -8.73 0.35 -1.67
CA PRO A 79 -9.15 1.70 -1.30
C PRO A 79 -10.65 1.98 -1.46
N ASP A 80 -11.33 1.29 -2.39
CA ASP A 80 -12.78 1.39 -2.61
C ASP A 80 -13.60 0.57 -1.58
N GLY A 81 -12.95 -0.10 -0.62
CA GLY A 81 -13.57 -0.94 0.40
C GLY A 81 -13.87 -2.37 -0.04
N LYS A 82 -13.64 -2.71 -1.31
CA LYS A 82 -13.76 -4.09 -1.78
C LYS A 82 -12.69 -4.98 -1.18
N THR A 83 -13.03 -6.26 -0.98
CA THR A 83 -12.13 -7.26 -0.42
C THR A 83 -11.96 -8.44 -1.38
N GLN A 84 -10.82 -9.10 -1.28
CA GLN A 84 -10.49 -10.30 -2.03
C GLN A 84 -9.79 -11.30 -1.11
N ASP A 85 -10.36 -12.49 -0.98
CA ASP A 85 -9.71 -13.59 -0.27
C ASP A 85 -8.60 -14.20 -1.13
N GLN A 86 -7.51 -14.59 -0.48
CA GLN A 86 -6.33 -15.17 -1.12
C GLN A 86 -5.94 -16.47 -0.43
N LYS A 87 -5.60 -17.46 -1.24
CA LYS A 87 -4.91 -18.68 -0.79
C LYS A 87 -3.53 -18.72 -1.41
N PHE A 88 -2.54 -18.81 -0.55
CA PHE A 88 -1.13 -18.87 -0.95
C PHE A 88 -0.62 -20.30 -0.87
N LYS A 89 0.17 -20.70 -1.85
CA LYS A 89 0.88 -21.97 -1.88
C LYS A 89 2.39 -21.73 -1.87
N ALA A 90 3.09 -22.45 -1.00
CA ALA A 90 4.54 -22.45 -0.96
C ALA A 90 5.14 -22.71 -2.35
N GLY A 91 6.16 -21.94 -2.72
CA GLY A 91 6.82 -22.05 -4.01
C GLY A 91 6.11 -21.36 -5.18
N THR A 92 4.92 -20.80 -4.98
CA THR A 92 4.23 -20.03 -6.02
C THR A 92 4.96 -18.71 -6.27
N VAL A 93 5.12 -18.38 -7.55
CA VAL A 93 5.69 -17.11 -8.02
C VAL A 93 4.68 -16.42 -8.93
N ILE A 94 4.37 -15.16 -8.64
CA ILE A 94 3.44 -14.36 -9.43
C ILE A 94 4.03 -13.00 -9.79
N TRP A 95 3.56 -12.41 -10.87
CA TRP A 95 3.71 -10.98 -11.14
C TRP A 95 2.61 -10.22 -10.40
N SER A 96 2.99 -9.21 -9.65
CA SER A 96 2.08 -8.28 -9.02
C SER A 96 2.15 -6.93 -9.74
N PRO A 97 1.05 -6.43 -10.32
CA PRO A 97 1.03 -5.07 -10.82
C PRO A 97 1.17 -4.06 -9.67
N GLU A 98 1.43 -2.81 -9.99
CA GLU A 98 1.34 -1.73 -9.01
C GLU A 98 0.01 -1.82 -8.27
N THR A 99 0.04 -1.76 -6.94
CA THR A 99 -1.15 -2.02 -6.13
C THR A 99 -1.17 -1.17 -4.86
N THR A 100 -2.36 -0.77 -4.46
CA THR A 100 -2.65 -0.18 -3.14
C THR A 100 -3.65 -1.08 -2.44
N HIS A 101 -3.28 -1.58 -1.27
CA HIS A 101 -4.09 -2.54 -0.53
C HIS A 101 -3.78 -2.55 0.98
N GLN A 102 -4.65 -3.23 1.72
CA GLN A 102 -4.45 -3.56 3.12
C GLN A 102 -4.51 -5.08 3.26
N PRO A 103 -3.36 -5.76 3.39
CA PRO A 103 -3.29 -7.20 3.58
C PRO A 103 -3.61 -7.61 5.02
N GLU A 104 -4.15 -8.84 5.14
CA GLU A 104 -4.45 -9.49 6.40
C GLU A 104 -4.16 -10.99 6.27
N ASN A 105 -3.50 -11.56 7.28
CA ASN A 105 -3.45 -13.01 7.47
C ASN A 105 -4.75 -13.45 8.15
N THR A 106 -5.58 -14.20 7.47
CA THR A 106 -6.85 -14.71 8.01
C THR A 106 -6.74 -16.12 8.58
N GLY A 107 -5.56 -16.73 8.49
CA GLY A 107 -5.26 -18.06 9.00
C GLY A 107 -4.70 -18.04 10.43
N ASP A 108 -4.56 -19.23 10.98
CA ASP A 108 -4.03 -19.50 12.31
C ASP A 108 -2.51 -19.80 12.33
N GLU A 109 -1.89 -19.83 11.15
CA GLU A 109 -0.45 -20.01 10.97
C GLU A 109 0.20 -18.76 10.39
N PRO A 110 1.48 -18.47 10.73
CA PRO A 110 2.20 -17.39 10.10
C PRO A 110 2.50 -17.70 8.64
N PHE A 111 2.60 -16.67 7.81
CA PHE A 111 3.16 -16.83 6.46
C PHE A 111 4.25 -15.81 6.18
N GLU A 112 5.08 -16.16 5.21
CA GLU A 112 6.22 -15.38 4.79
C GLU A 112 6.30 -15.30 3.25
N VAL A 113 6.61 -14.10 2.77
CA VAL A 113 6.63 -13.79 1.34
C VAL A 113 7.89 -12.98 1.03
N ILE A 114 8.50 -13.24 -0.12
CA ILE A 114 9.50 -12.35 -0.70
C ILE A 114 8.83 -11.58 -1.83
N GLN A 115 8.93 -10.26 -1.78
CA GLN A 115 8.49 -9.38 -2.85
C GLN A 115 9.68 -8.64 -3.44
N ILE A 116 9.83 -8.73 -4.76
CA ILE A 116 10.86 -8.02 -5.51
C ILE A 116 10.15 -6.87 -6.23
N GLU A 117 10.27 -5.68 -5.69
CA GLU A 117 9.73 -4.47 -6.28
C GLU A 117 10.66 -3.93 -7.37
N MET A 118 10.10 -3.66 -8.54
CA MET A 118 10.86 -3.06 -9.65
C MET A 118 10.96 -1.55 -9.45
N LYS A 119 12.18 -1.02 -9.53
CA LYS A 119 12.39 0.43 -9.54
C LYS A 119 12.25 0.93 -10.96
N THR A 120 11.43 1.97 -11.16
CA THR A 120 11.33 2.63 -12.45
C THR A 120 12.65 3.33 -12.72
N THR A 121 13.40 2.88 -13.71
CA THR A 121 14.52 3.65 -14.26
C THR A 121 13.94 4.91 -14.87
N LYS A 122 14.18 6.06 -14.23
CA LYS A 122 13.92 7.35 -14.90
C LYS A 122 14.85 7.40 -16.09
N THR A 123 14.31 7.17 -17.27
CA THR A 123 15.02 7.48 -18.53
C THR A 123 15.37 8.96 -18.49
N LYS A 124 16.67 9.27 -18.50
CA LYS A 124 17.17 10.63 -18.63
C LYS A 124 16.91 11.15 -20.03
#